data_0422f485652216a52edbe5bfcecf935c
#
_entry.id   0422f485652216a52edbe5bfcecf935c
#
_cell.length_a   1.000
_cell.length_b   1.000
_cell.length_c   1.000
_cell.angle_alpha   90.00
_cell.angle_beta   90.00
_cell.angle_gamma   90.00
#
_symmetry.space_group_name_H-M   'P 1'
#
loop_
_entity.id
_entity.type
_entity.pdbx_description
1 polymer ?
#
loop_
_entity_poly.entity_id
_entity_poly.type
_entity_poly.pdbx_seq_one_letter_code
_entity_poly.pdbx_strand_id
1 'polypeptide(L)'
;ILSLQYNLFGWSRTMCKYGDFFLYLDIDEKYGVKSVIALPGQEIERLEGEDSTNPNYVQYQWNSAGMTFENWQVAHFRILGNDKYAPYGTSILEPARRIWRQLTLMEDAMMAYRVVRSSERRVFKIDVGSVPPQDVEQYMQKIVTQLKRHSVVDPSSGRVDLRYNPMSIEEDYFIPVRGGSATEITTL
;
A
#
# COMPACT_ATOMS: atom_id res chain seq x y z
N ILE A 1 -19.99 -12.56 35.03
CA ILE A 1 -21.01 -12.12 34.09
C ILE A 1 -20.39 -11.30 32.95
N LEU A 2 -19.58 -10.28 33.23
CA LEU A 2 -18.96 -9.44 32.19
C LEU A 2 -17.77 -10.09 31.50
N SER A 3 -17.25 -11.21 32.01
CA SER A 3 -16.07 -11.91 31.46
C SER A 3 -14.90 -10.97 31.10
N LEU A 4 -14.65 -10.00 31.99
CA LEU A 4 -13.67 -8.91 31.72
C LEU A 4 -12.28 -9.45 31.37
N GLN A 5 -11.81 -10.48 32.09
CA GLN A 5 -10.50 -11.07 31.84
C GLN A 5 -10.34 -11.61 30.42
N TYR A 6 -11.44 -12.14 29.86
CA TYR A 6 -11.45 -12.67 28.51
C TYR A 6 -11.52 -11.57 27.45
N ASN A 7 -12.37 -10.57 27.66
CA ASN A 7 -12.68 -9.55 26.68
C ASN A 7 -11.71 -8.35 26.71
N LEU A 8 -11.06 -8.08 27.85
CA LEU A 8 -10.27 -6.88 28.08
C LEU A 8 -9.16 -6.72 27.05
N PHE A 9 -8.49 -7.80 26.67
CA PHE A 9 -7.43 -7.74 25.67
C PHE A 9 -7.95 -7.29 24.29
N GLY A 10 -9.08 -7.85 23.85
CA GLY A 10 -9.72 -7.49 22.58
C GLY A 10 -10.18 -6.03 22.55
N TRP A 11 -10.79 -5.59 23.66
CA TRP A 11 -11.25 -4.20 23.81
C TRP A 11 -10.09 -3.22 23.82
N SER A 12 -9.05 -3.49 24.59
CA SER A 12 -7.84 -2.65 24.64
C SER A 12 -7.15 -2.58 23.29
N ARG A 13 -7.04 -3.70 22.58
CA ARG A 13 -6.46 -3.72 21.22
C ARG A 13 -7.26 -2.85 20.26
N THR A 14 -8.58 -2.93 20.30
CA THR A 14 -9.47 -2.13 19.45
C THR A 14 -9.33 -0.64 19.79
N MET A 15 -9.33 -0.30 21.06
CA MET A 15 -9.12 1.06 21.54
C MET A 15 -7.76 1.62 21.09
N CYS A 16 -6.69 0.86 21.22
CA CYS A 16 -5.35 1.26 20.75
C CYS A 16 -5.28 1.48 19.23
N LYS A 17 -6.00 0.66 18.47
CA LYS A 17 -6.04 0.71 17.01
C LYS A 17 -6.79 1.92 16.47
N TYR A 18 -7.97 2.18 17.02
CA TYR A 18 -8.87 3.22 16.51
C TYR A 18 -8.83 4.52 17.31
N GLY A 19 -8.38 4.47 18.56
CA GLY A 19 -8.41 5.59 19.50
C GLY A 19 -9.68 5.65 20.32
N ASP A 20 -10.76 5.05 19.84
CA ASP A 20 -12.08 5.01 20.49
C ASP A 20 -12.58 3.58 20.61
N PHE A 21 -13.37 3.34 21.63
CA PHE A 21 -14.05 2.09 21.84
C PHE A 21 -15.38 2.30 22.56
N PHE A 22 -16.46 1.75 22.03
CA PHE A 22 -17.81 1.92 22.53
C PHE A 22 -18.37 0.60 23.01
N LEU A 23 -18.92 0.62 24.22
CA LEU A 23 -19.65 -0.52 24.81
C LEU A 23 -21.09 -0.11 25.08
N TYR A 24 -22.03 -0.83 24.53
CA TYR A 24 -23.43 -0.75 24.94
C TYR A 24 -23.62 -1.51 26.24
N LEU A 25 -24.28 -0.87 27.18
CA LEU A 25 -24.57 -1.39 28.52
C LEU A 25 -26.03 -1.80 28.57
N ASP A 26 -26.29 -3.09 28.73
CA ASP A 26 -27.62 -3.61 29.04
C ASP A 26 -27.82 -3.56 30.56
N ILE A 27 -28.63 -2.62 31.00
CA ILE A 27 -28.83 -2.30 32.44
C ILE A 27 -30.22 -2.73 32.89
N ASP A 28 -30.25 -3.59 33.87
CA ASP A 28 -31.49 -4.01 34.58
C ASP A 28 -31.62 -3.24 35.87
N GLU A 29 -32.83 -2.78 36.19
CA GLU A 29 -33.10 -1.99 37.42
C GLU A 29 -32.76 -2.75 38.69
N LYS A 30 -32.91 -4.06 38.70
CA LYS A 30 -32.69 -4.90 39.87
C LYS A 30 -31.26 -5.44 39.99
N TYR A 31 -30.64 -5.79 38.90
CA TYR A 31 -29.34 -6.48 38.88
C TYR A 31 -28.18 -5.60 38.40
N GLY A 32 -28.45 -4.37 37.99
CA GLY A 32 -27.44 -3.47 37.43
C GLY A 32 -27.01 -3.89 36.01
N VAL A 33 -25.75 -3.79 35.70
CA VAL A 33 -25.23 -4.15 34.35
C VAL A 33 -25.28 -5.65 34.16
N LYS A 34 -26.18 -6.10 33.30
CA LYS A 34 -26.43 -7.51 32.98
C LYS A 34 -25.48 -8.02 31.91
N SER A 35 -25.32 -7.26 30.84
CA SER A 35 -24.42 -7.61 29.75
C SER A 35 -23.78 -6.35 29.11
N VAL A 36 -22.68 -6.54 28.40
CA VAL A 36 -22.01 -5.49 27.63
C VAL A 36 -21.79 -6.00 26.21
N ILE A 37 -22.08 -5.15 25.24
CA ILE A 37 -21.95 -5.46 23.82
C ILE A 37 -21.00 -4.43 23.21
N ALA A 38 -19.93 -4.91 22.56
CA ALA A 38 -19.02 -4.06 21.83
C ALA A 38 -19.69 -3.51 20.56
N LEU A 39 -19.73 -2.21 20.40
CA LEU A 39 -20.27 -1.55 19.22
C LEU A 39 -19.16 -1.28 18.19
N PRO A 40 -19.48 -1.35 16.88
CA PRO A 40 -18.53 -1.01 15.83
C PRO A 40 -18.24 0.49 15.83
N GLY A 41 -17.06 0.89 16.30
CA GLY A 41 -16.70 2.30 16.49
C GLY A 41 -16.70 3.14 15.22
N GLN A 42 -16.68 2.51 14.03
CA GLN A 42 -16.76 3.22 12.75
C GLN A 42 -18.18 3.66 12.38
N GLU A 43 -19.18 3.07 13.02
CA GLU A 43 -20.59 3.30 12.73
C GLU A 43 -21.29 4.10 13.83
N ILE A 44 -20.59 4.35 14.94
CA ILE A 44 -21.12 5.10 16.06
C ILE A 44 -20.70 6.55 15.96
N GLU A 45 -21.69 7.43 15.95
CA GLU A 45 -21.52 8.86 15.96
C GLU A 45 -21.95 9.43 17.32
N ARG A 46 -21.15 10.33 17.85
CA ARG A 46 -21.46 11.05 19.06
C ARG A 46 -22.13 12.37 18.71
N LEU A 47 -23.35 12.54 19.10
CA LEU A 47 -24.15 13.73 18.87
C LEU A 47 -24.05 14.65 20.09
N GLU A 48 -23.63 15.88 19.89
CA GLU A 48 -23.53 16.91 20.91
C GLU A 48 -24.30 18.18 20.46
N GLY A 49 -24.95 18.83 21.42
CA GLY A 49 -25.60 20.13 21.18
C GLY A 49 -26.91 20.07 20.39
N GLU A 50 -27.52 18.91 20.20
CA GLU A 50 -28.82 18.80 19.53
C GLU A 50 -29.98 19.27 20.40
N ASP A 51 -29.84 19.18 21.72
CA ASP A 51 -30.83 19.67 22.63
C ASP A 51 -30.61 21.17 22.91
N SER A 52 -31.53 21.99 22.46
CA SER A 52 -31.50 23.46 22.69
C SER A 52 -31.60 23.83 24.17
N THR A 53 -32.15 22.95 24.99
CA THR A 53 -32.35 23.15 26.45
C THR A 53 -31.08 22.84 27.22
N ASN A 54 -30.32 21.84 26.77
CA ASN A 54 -29.08 21.40 27.42
C ASN A 54 -27.97 21.19 26.39
N PRO A 55 -27.13 22.18 26.11
CA PRO A 55 -26.06 22.06 25.11
C PRO A 55 -24.98 21.04 25.46
N ASN A 56 -24.92 20.57 26.70
CA ASN A 56 -24.00 19.52 27.14
C ASN A 56 -24.60 18.10 27.05
N TYR A 57 -25.78 17.99 26.49
CA TYR A 57 -26.42 16.71 26.31
C TYR A 57 -25.75 15.93 25.18
N VAL A 58 -25.40 14.68 25.48
CA VAL A 58 -24.67 13.79 24.56
C VAL A 58 -25.51 12.56 24.30
N GLN A 59 -25.68 12.24 23.03
CA GLN A 59 -26.29 10.98 22.56
C GLN A 59 -25.30 10.25 21.63
N TYR A 60 -25.57 8.99 21.42
CA TYR A 60 -24.81 8.17 20.48
C TYR A 60 -25.75 7.59 19.44
N GLN A 61 -25.44 7.75 18.18
CA GLN A 61 -26.22 7.21 17.08
C GLN A 61 -25.44 6.09 16.39
N TRP A 62 -26.12 4.96 16.19
CA TRP A 62 -25.61 3.89 15.37
C TRP A 62 -26.18 4.05 13.96
N ASN A 63 -25.36 4.55 13.04
CA ASN A 63 -25.79 4.98 11.71
C ASN A 63 -26.37 3.84 10.88
N SER A 64 -25.76 2.65 10.88
CA SER A 64 -26.24 1.53 10.07
C SER A 64 -27.54 0.91 10.61
N ALA A 65 -27.76 0.97 11.91
CA ALA A 65 -28.96 0.44 12.55
C ALA A 65 -30.08 1.48 12.75
N GLY A 66 -29.77 2.78 12.58
CA GLY A 66 -30.69 3.89 12.80
C GLY A 66 -31.16 4.04 14.25
N MET A 67 -30.39 3.50 15.21
CA MET A 67 -30.70 3.53 16.63
C MET A 67 -29.93 4.63 17.33
N THR A 68 -30.61 5.34 18.23
CA THR A 68 -30.00 6.36 19.10
C THR A 68 -29.97 5.84 20.53
N PHE A 69 -28.82 5.99 21.18
CA PHE A 69 -28.59 5.59 22.55
C PHE A 69 -28.38 6.82 23.42
N GLU A 70 -28.87 6.75 24.64
CA GLU A 70 -28.62 7.73 25.66
C GLU A 70 -27.19 7.61 26.21
N ASN A 71 -26.69 8.70 26.75
CA ASN A 71 -25.33 8.77 27.30
C ASN A 71 -25.04 7.70 28.38
N TRP A 72 -26.03 7.36 29.18
CA TRP A 72 -25.88 6.33 30.22
C TRP A 72 -25.90 4.88 29.71
N GLN A 73 -26.34 4.65 28.47
CA GLN A 73 -26.37 3.34 27.82
C GLN A 73 -25.04 2.98 27.13
N VAL A 74 -24.18 3.96 26.88
CA VAL A 74 -22.94 3.74 26.15
C VAL A 74 -21.74 4.17 26.97
N ALA A 75 -20.85 3.24 27.24
CA ALA A 75 -19.53 3.55 27.80
C ALA A 75 -18.55 3.83 26.67
N HIS A 76 -18.15 5.07 26.55
CA HIS A 76 -17.17 5.53 25.55
C HIS A 76 -15.77 5.60 26.19
N PHE A 77 -14.87 4.74 25.75
CA PHE A 77 -13.47 4.73 26.12
C PHE A 77 -12.64 5.37 25.01
N ARG A 78 -11.80 6.32 25.36
CA ARG A 78 -10.98 7.01 24.38
C ARG A 78 -9.55 7.21 24.87
N ILE A 79 -8.62 7.21 23.92
CA ILE A 79 -7.22 7.55 24.17
C ILE A 79 -7.05 9.03 23.81
N LEU A 80 -6.79 9.85 24.82
CA LEU A 80 -6.53 11.27 24.63
C LEU A 80 -5.14 11.45 24.03
N GLY A 81 -5.05 12.07 22.88
CA GLY A 81 -3.76 12.28 22.23
C GLY A 81 -3.66 13.60 21.47
N ASN A 82 -4.74 14.05 20.84
CA ASN A 82 -4.69 15.25 20.02
C ASN A 82 -6.05 15.95 20.06
N ASP A 83 -6.07 17.18 20.54
CA ASP A 83 -7.27 18.02 20.66
C ASP A 83 -7.95 18.30 19.31
N LYS A 84 -7.22 18.15 18.21
CA LYS A 84 -7.76 18.32 16.86
C LYS A 84 -8.96 17.40 16.57
N TYR A 85 -8.97 16.22 17.17
CA TYR A 85 -10.00 15.20 16.94
C TYR A 85 -11.03 15.12 18.08
N ALA A 86 -10.98 16.03 19.04
CA ALA A 86 -12.01 16.08 20.08
C ALA A 86 -13.40 16.18 19.43
N PRO A 87 -14.40 15.46 19.93
CA PRO A 87 -14.46 14.69 21.18
C PRO A 87 -13.98 13.24 21.08
N TYR A 88 -13.44 12.82 19.95
CA TYR A 88 -12.94 11.48 19.73
C TYR A 88 -11.48 11.31 20.19
N GLY A 89 -11.08 10.05 20.40
CA GLY A 89 -9.71 9.71 20.73
C GLY A 89 -8.81 9.61 19.50
N THR A 90 -7.53 9.41 19.75
CA THR A 90 -6.52 9.27 18.68
C THR A 90 -5.82 7.92 18.84
N SER A 91 -5.66 7.19 17.73
CA SER A 91 -4.93 5.93 17.73
C SER A 91 -3.48 6.11 18.20
N ILE A 92 -2.99 5.15 18.97
CA ILE A 92 -1.55 5.09 19.36
C ILE A 92 -0.64 5.01 18.12
N LEU A 93 -1.16 4.49 17.02
CA LEU A 93 -0.40 4.31 15.77
C LEU A 93 -0.32 5.60 14.91
N GLU A 94 -1.09 6.63 15.24
CA GLU A 94 -1.12 7.86 14.42
C GLU A 94 0.26 8.53 14.26
N PRO A 95 1.11 8.64 15.28
CA PRO A 95 2.46 9.19 15.11
C PRO A 95 3.35 8.35 14.17
N ALA A 96 3.16 7.04 14.15
CA ALA A 96 3.93 6.13 13.30
C ALA A 96 3.46 6.09 11.84
N ARG A 97 2.28 6.64 11.53
CA ARG A 97 1.65 6.59 10.21
C ARG A 97 2.52 7.14 9.09
N ARG A 98 3.21 8.26 9.33
CA ARG A 98 4.12 8.87 8.36
C ARG A 98 5.31 7.97 8.05
N ILE A 99 5.92 7.42 9.09
CA ILE A 99 7.10 6.55 8.98
C ILE A 99 6.72 5.24 8.27
N TRP A 100 5.55 4.68 8.61
CA TRP A 100 5.03 3.48 7.96
C TRP A 100 4.85 3.67 6.44
N ARG A 101 4.29 4.80 6.01
CA ARG A 101 4.15 5.10 4.59
C ARG A 101 5.50 5.21 3.87
N GLN A 102 6.48 5.82 4.52
CA GLN A 102 7.84 5.92 3.98
C GLN A 102 8.50 4.55 3.88
N LEU A 103 8.33 3.70 4.88
CA LEU A 103 8.86 2.33 4.88
C LEU A 103 8.27 1.52 3.72
N THR A 104 6.96 1.52 3.57
CA THR A 104 6.28 0.80 2.47
C THR A 104 6.79 1.27 1.10
N LEU A 105 6.94 2.59 0.91
CA LEU A 105 7.48 3.13 -0.33
C LEU A 105 8.94 2.68 -0.57
N MET A 106 9.75 2.60 0.47
CA MET A 106 11.14 2.11 0.36
C MET A 106 11.19 0.62 0.02
N GLU A 107 10.32 -0.19 0.63
CA GLU A 107 10.21 -1.63 0.32
C GLU A 107 9.82 -1.84 -1.15
N ASP A 108 8.83 -1.12 -1.65
CA ASP A 108 8.41 -1.17 -3.04
C ASP A 108 9.52 -0.71 -4.00
N ALA A 109 10.22 0.37 -3.66
CA ALA A 109 11.36 0.87 -4.43
C ALA A 109 12.53 -0.13 -4.46
N MET A 110 12.81 -0.81 -3.34
CA MET A 110 13.83 -1.87 -3.29
C MET A 110 13.46 -3.06 -4.16
N MET A 111 12.20 -3.48 -4.15
CA MET A 111 11.71 -4.54 -5.01
C MET A 111 11.87 -4.18 -6.48
N ALA A 112 11.39 -3.00 -6.88
CA ALA A 112 11.54 -2.49 -8.24
C ALA A 112 13.03 -2.41 -8.67
N TYR A 113 13.88 -1.86 -7.80
CA TYR A 113 15.31 -1.76 -8.05
C TYR A 113 15.98 -3.14 -8.25
N ARG A 114 15.62 -4.13 -7.43
CA ARG A 114 16.15 -5.50 -7.56
C ARG A 114 15.68 -6.15 -8.85
N VAL A 115 14.42 -5.98 -9.23
CA VAL A 115 13.88 -6.52 -10.49
C VAL A 115 14.59 -5.90 -11.69
N VAL A 116 14.72 -4.57 -11.73
CA VAL A 116 15.39 -3.85 -12.82
C VAL A 116 16.87 -4.22 -12.90
N ARG A 117 17.53 -4.37 -11.75
CA ARG A 117 18.97 -4.68 -11.74
C ARG A 117 19.29 -6.16 -11.91
N SER A 118 18.32 -7.05 -11.72
CA SER A 118 18.50 -8.49 -11.95
C SER A 118 18.53 -8.84 -13.45
N SER A 119 18.01 -7.97 -14.33
CA SER A 119 18.18 -8.12 -15.75
C SER A 119 19.64 -7.78 -16.12
N GLU A 120 20.34 -8.78 -16.64
CA GLU A 120 21.72 -8.60 -17.12
C GLU A 120 21.71 -7.59 -18.26
N ARG A 121 22.48 -6.52 -18.09
CA ARG A 121 22.73 -5.55 -19.16
C ARG A 121 23.92 -6.04 -19.98
N ARG A 122 23.71 -6.29 -21.26
CA ARG A 122 24.75 -6.76 -22.17
C ARG A 122 25.30 -5.59 -22.96
N VAL A 123 26.60 -5.54 -23.07
CA VAL A 123 27.32 -4.58 -23.95
C VAL A 123 27.84 -5.35 -25.13
N PHE A 124 27.34 -5.03 -26.32
CA PHE A 124 27.80 -5.59 -27.57
C PHE A 124 28.83 -4.64 -28.15
N LYS A 125 30.09 -5.02 -28.15
CA LYS A 125 31.16 -4.32 -28.87
C LYS A 125 31.22 -4.87 -30.29
N ILE A 126 30.85 -4.09 -31.27
CA ILE A 126 30.78 -4.48 -32.66
C ILE A 126 31.97 -3.87 -33.40
N ASP A 127 32.81 -4.74 -33.98
CA ASP A 127 33.89 -4.27 -34.83
C ASP A 127 33.33 -3.76 -36.16
N VAL A 128 33.54 -2.47 -36.42
CA VAL A 128 33.14 -1.81 -37.67
C VAL A 128 34.22 -1.86 -38.75
N GLY A 129 35.39 -2.45 -38.45
CA GLY A 129 36.46 -2.64 -39.41
C GLY A 129 36.84 -1.39 -40.22
N SER A 130 36.79 -1.49 -41.53
CA SER A 130 37.16 -0.43 -42.50
C SER A 130 35.97 0.42 -42.95
N VAL A 131 34.81 0.34 -42.32
CA VAL A 131 33.62 1.13 -42.69
C VAL A 131 33.90 2.63 -42.50
N PRO A 132 33.60 3.49 -43.52
CA PRO A 132 33.78 4.94 -43.41
C PRO A 132 32.95 5.51 -42.20
N PRO A 133 33.48 6.54 -41.52
CA PRO A 133 32.79 7.13 -40.35
C PRO A 133 31.37 7.58 -40.63
N GLN A 134 31.05 7.97 -41.85
CA GLN A 134 29.74 8.44 -42.29
C GLN A 134 28.69 7.30 -42.33
N ASP A 135 29.13 6.06 -42.59
CA ASP A 135 28.25 4.91 -42.76
C ASP A 135 28.14 4.03 -41.51
N VAL A 136 28.94 4.34 -40.47
CA VAL A 136 28.95 3.55 -39.21
C VAL A 136 27.59 3.53 -38.56
N GLU A 137 26.86 4.63 -38.54
CA GLU A 137 25.56 4.73 -37.93
C GLU A 137 24.52 3.84 -38.65
N GLN A 138 24.51 3.88 -39.98
CA GLN A 138 23.63 3.02 -40.80
C GLN A 138 23.96 1.53 -40.61
N TYR A 139 25.25 1.21 -40.55
CA TYR A 139 25.74 -0.15 -40.33
C TYR A 139 25.30 -0.65 -38.96
N MET A 140 25.46 0.16 -37.91
CA MET A 140 25.02 -0.18 -36.56
C MET A 140 23.51 -0.38 -36.48
N GLN A 141 22.70 0.50 -37.06
CA GLN A 141 21.27 0.37 -37.12
C GLN A 141 20.81 -0.94 -37.78
N LYS A 142 21.52 -1.34 -38.86
CA LYS A 142 21.25 -2.59 -39.58
C LYS A 142 21.50 -3.83 -38.71
N ILE A 143 22.61 -3.83 -37.97
CA ILE A 143 22.95 -4.92 -37.04
C ILE A 143 21.95 -4.97 -35.87
N VAL A 144 21.67 -3.82 -35.26
CA VAL A 144 20.68 -3.73 -34.17
C VAL A 144 19.31 -4.24 -34.62
N THR A 145 18.89 -3.88 -35.85
CA THR A 145 17.63 -4.36 -36.42
C THR A 145 17.65 -5.87 -36.68
N GLN A 146 18.76 -6.42 -37.11
CA GLN A 146 18.90 -7.87 -37.28
C GLN A 146 18.86 -8.63 -35.96
N LEU A 147 19.48 -8.09 -34.92
CA LEU A 147 19.49 -8.69 -33.59
C LEU A 147 18.11 -8.55 -32.89
N LYS A 148 17.37 -7.46 -33.18
CA LYS A 148 15.99 -7.24 -32.64
C LYS A 148 14.91 -8.06 -33.33
N ARG A 149 15.23 -8.84 -34.36
CA ARG A 149 14.26 -9.60 -35.19
C ARG A 149 13.63 -10.82 -34.53
N HIS A 150 13.54 -10.91 -33.20
CA HIS A 150 12.63 -11.89 -32.59
C HIS A 150 11.23 -11.29 -32.55
N SER A 151 10.36 -11.77 -33.42
CA SER A 151 8.97 -11.34 -33.47
C SER A 151 8.28 -11.79 -32.19
N VAL A 152 7.76 -10.83 -31.46
CA VAL A 152 6.85 -11.03 -30.32
C VAL A 152 5.51 -11.62 -30.77
N VAL A 153 5.27 -11.67 -32.08
CA VAL A 153 4.07 -12.21 -32.69
C VAL A 153 4.44 -13.48 -33.46
N ASP A 154 3.85 -14.60 -33.07
CA ASP A 154 3.95 -15.86 -33.81
C ASP A 154 3.25 -15.71 -35.17
N PRO A 155 3.98 -15.80 -36.29
CA PRO A 155 3.41 -15.56 -37.61
C PRO A 155 2.39 -16.61 -38.01
N SER A 156 2.33 -17.76 -37.33
CA SER A 156 1.40 -18.84 -37.66
C SER A 156 0.07 -18.73 -36.90
N SER A 157 0.08 -18.20 -35.68
CA SER A 157 -1.11 -18.14 -34.81
C SER A 157 -1.63 -16.71 -34.59
N GLY A 158 -0.85 -15.67 -34.96
CA GLY A 158 -1.19 -14.26 -34.71
C GLY A 158 -1.25 -13.91 -33.22
N ARG A 159 -0.82 -14.81 -32.34
CA ARG A 159 -0.83 -14.57 -30.90
C ARG A 159 0.44 -13.85 -30.47
N VAL A 160 0.27 -12.85 -29.63
CA VAL A 160 1.38 -12.19 -28.92
C VAL A 160 1.88 -13.13 -27.84
N ASP A 161 3.16 -13.53 -27.91
CA ASP A 161 3.78 -14.27 -26.83
C ASP A 161 4.12 -13.30 -25.69
N LEU A 162 3.27 -13.33 -24.65
CA LEU A 162 3.43 -12.53 -23.43
C LEU A 162 4.49 -13.08 -22.47
N ARG A 163 5.19 -14.16 -22.85
CA ARG A 163 6.29 -14.64 -22.03
C ARG A 163 7.41 -13.63 -22.07
N TYR A 164 7.93 -13.31 -20.88
CA TYR A 164 9.13 -12.50 -20.73
C TYR A 164 10.21 -13.08 -21.66
N ASN A 165 10.59 -12.30 -22.66
CA ASN A 165 11.67 -12.67 -23.53
C ASN A 165 12.99 -12.20 -22.89
N PRO A 166 13.80 -13.10 -22.30
CA PRO A 166 15.08 -12.74 -21.70
C PRO A 166 16.09 -12.20 -22.70
N MET A 167 15.77 -12.27 -24.00
CA MET A 167 16.55 -11.74 -25.13
C MET A 167 16.02 -10.37 -25.57
N SER A 168 15.16 -9.72 -24.80
CA SER A 168 14.73 -8.35 -25.08
C SER A 168 15.92 -7.40 -25.05
N ILE A 169 16.26 -6.86 -26.20
CA ILE A 169 17.46 -6.05 -26.46
C ILE A 169 17.23 -4.56 -26.09
N GLU A 170 16.09 -4.23 -25.49
CA GLU A 170 15.76 -2.83 -25.21
C GLU A 170 16.70 -2.17 -24.19
N GLU A 171 17.41 -2.97 -23.39
CA GLU A 171 18.37 -2.50 -22.39
C GLU A 171 19.83 -2.79 -22.77
N ASP A 172 20.10 -3.35 -23.95
CA ASP A 172 21.45 -3.70 -24.39
C ASP A 172 22.13 -2.50 -25.04
N TYR A 173 23.42 -2.35 -24.76
CA TYR A 173 24.27 -1.28 -25.33
C TYR A 173 25.07 -1.78 -26.50
N PHE A 174 25.02 -1.07 -27.60
CA PHE A 174 25.79 -1.37 -28.82
C PHE A 174 26.88 -0.30 -29.03
N ILE A 175 28.13 -0.71 -28.91
CA ILE A 175 29.28 0.20 -29.02
C ILE A 175 30.10 -0.18 -30.25
N PRO A 176 30.25 0.72 -31.22
CA PRO A 176 31.17 0.49 -32.36
C PRO A 176 32.61 0.58 -31.89
N VAL A 177 33.45 -0.41 -32.26
CA VAL A 177 34.88 -0.46 -31.94
C VAL A 177 35.66 -0.59 -33.22
N ARG A 178 36.82 0.07 -33.29
CA ARG A 178 37.76 -0.06 -34.40
C ARG A 178 39.09 -0.64 -33.93
N GLY A 179 39.57 -1.70 -34.62
CA GLY A 179 40.91 -2.25 -34.40
C GLY A 179 41.07 -3.07 -33.14
N GLY A 180 39.99 -3.59 -32.58
CA GLY A 180 39.98 -4.58 -31.51
C GLY A 180 39.76 -5.99 -32.07
N SER A 181 40.10 -7.02 -31.28
CA SER A 181 39.73 -8.39 -31.63
C SER A 181 38.23 -8.52 -31.66
N ALA A 182 37.73 -9.45 -32.45
CA ALA A 182 36.34 -9.86 -32.70
C ALA A 182 35.24 -9.31 -31.76
N THR A 183 34.04 -9.16 -32.32
CA THR A 183 32.81 -8.78 -31.56
C THR A 183 32.77 -9.46 -30.17
N GLU A 184 32.84 -8.66 -29.13
CA GLU A 184 32.89 -9.11 -27.74
C GLU A 184 31.57 -8.75 -27.06
N ILE A 185 31.02 -9.70 -26.31
CA ILE A 185 29.82 -9.50 -25.47
C ILE A 185 30.29 -9.47 -24.04
N THR A 186 30.08 -8.37 -23.34
CA THR A 186 30.41 -8.22 -21.92
C THR A 186 29.13 -7.95 -21.13
N THR A 187 28.93 -8.64 -20.03
CA THR A 187 27.86 -8.34 -19.07
C THR A 187 28.35 -7.32 -18.05
N LEU A 188 27.50 -6.33 -17.72
CA LEU A 188 27.73 -5.33 -16.67
C LEU A 188 27.00 -5.73 -15.39
#